data_dcac8700136e319282b8c672c4786cda
#
_entry.id   dcac8700136e319282b8c672c4786cda
#
_cell.length_a   1.000
_cell.length_b   1.000
_cell.length_c   1.000
_cell.angle_alpha   90.00
_cell.angle_beta   90.00
_cell.angle_gamma   90.00
#
_symmetry.space_group_name_H-M   'P 1'
#
loop_
_entity.id
_entity.type
_entity.pdbx_description
1 polymer ?
#
loop_
_entity_poly.entity_id
_entity_poly.type
_entity_poly.pdbx_seq_one_letter_code
_entity_poly.pdbx_strand_id
1 'polypeptide(L)'
;PVLIGSTPEGARDFIVPSRMNQGEFYALPQSPQLFKQLLMVSGFDRYFQIVKCFRDEDLRADRQPEFTQIDCEMSFVDQDDILNTFEGLTKHLFKTLKDIEIPDFPRISYADAMRLYGSDKPDTRFDMIFTETKELTTGQGFGVFDSAEYVGAICAEVCATYTRKQV
;
A
#
# COMPACT_ATOMS: atom_id res chain seq x y z
N PRO A 1 5.94 22.48 11.62
CA PRO A 1 7.40 22.53 11.59
C PRO A 1 7.98 21.28 10.94
N VAL A 2 9.14 21.43 10.28
CA VAL A 2 9.87 20.31 9.64
C VAL A 2 10.99 19.79 10.54
N LEU A 3 11.55 20.64 11.38
CA LEU A 3 12.52 20.21 12.40
C LEU A 3 11.76 19.81 13.66
N ILE A 4 11.69 18.52 13.94
CA ILE A 4 10.97 17.94 15.08
C ILE A 4 11.86 17.01 15.90
N GLY A 5 11.35 16.43 16.95
CA GLY A 5 11.98 15.30 17.64
C GLY A 5 11.76 14.01 16.86
N SER A 6 12.67 13.05 17.04
CA SER A 6 12.50 11.70 16.48
C SER A 6 11.23 11.05 17.02
N THR A 7 10.47 10.38 16.14
CA THR A 7 9.28 9.62 16.49
C THR A 7 9.41 8.17 16.00
N PRO A 8 9.02 7.17 16.81
CA PRO A 8 9.16 5.76 16.45
C PRO A 8 8.07 5.33 15.44
N GLU A 9 8.23 5.68 14.17
CA GLU A 9 7.22 5.42 13.13
C GLU A 9 7.59 4.25 12.18
N GLY A 10 8.62 3.48 12.51
CA GLY A 10 8.98 2.26 11.78
C GLY A 10 10.05 2.41 10.70
N ALA A 11 10.23 3.58 10.09
CA ALA A 11 11.35 3.89 9.21
C ALA A 11 12.52 4.55 10.00
N ARG A 12 13.68 4.66 9.38
CA ARG A 12 14.76 5.47 9.94
C ARG A 12 14.51 6.95 9.65
N ASP A 13 14.85 7.79 10.65
CA ASP A 13 14.77 9.24 10.52
C ASP A 13 15.98 9.79 9.77
N PHE A 14 15.75 10.81 8.94
CA PHE A 14 16.80 11.76 8.61
C PHE A 14 17.01 12.70 9.79
N ILE A 15 18.25 12.83 10.25
CA ILE A 15 18.60 13.66 11.37
C ILE A 15 19.37 14.91 10.96
N VAL A 16 19.12 16.02 11.66
CA VAL A 16 19.78 17.30 11.46
C VAL A 16 20.50 17.69 12.77
N PRO A 17 21.82 17.82 12.79
CA PRO A 17 22.55 18.21 14.00
C PRO A 17 22.11 19.58 14.53
N SER A 18 21.89 19.67 15.85
CA SER A 18 21.64 20.96 16.51
C SER A 18 22.93 21.75 16.65
N ARG A 19 22.93 22.97 16.13
CA ARG A 19 24.08 23.88 16.33
C ARG A 19 24.13 24.44 17.76
N MET A 20 22.96 24.58 18.39
CA MET A 20 22.85 25.21 19.71
C MET A 20 23.13 24.23 20.84
N ASN A 21 22.78 22.96 20.65
CA ASN A 21 22.95 21.93 21.68
C ASN A 21 23.88 20.84 21.14
N GLN A 22 25.11 20.83 21.62
CA GLN A 22 26.11 19.89 21.14
C GLN A 22 25.72 18.44 21.52
N GLY A 23 25.72 17.53 20.53
CA GLY A 23 25.34 16.12 20.72
C GLY A 23 23.85 15.86 20.58
N GLU A 24 23.03 16.87 20.36
CA GLU A 24 21.59 16.72 20.08
C GLU A 24 21.24 16.88 18.60
N PHE A 25 20.12 16.31 18.20
CA PHE A 25 19.68 16.27 16.82
C PHE A 25 18.19 16.57 16.72
N TYR A 26 17.81 17.24 15.66
CA TYR A 26 16.44 17.24 15.15
C TYR A 26 16.24 16.06 14.20
N ALA A 27 14.99 15.66 14.02
CA ALA A 27 14.59 14.73 12.97
C ALA A 27 13.69 15.41 11.93
N LEU A 28 13.75 14.93 10.69
CA LEU A 28 12.75 15.29 9.68
C LEU A 28 11.53 14.38 9.82
N PRO A 29 10.28 14.90 9.64
CA PRO A 29 9.07 14.14 9.90
C PRO A 29 8.87 13.00 8.89
N GLN A 30 8.61 11.81 9.40
CA GLN A 30 8.17 10.67 8.58
C GLN A 30 6.69 10.77 8.19
N SER A 31 5.91 11.43 9.03
CA SER A 31 4.51 11.83 8.84
C SER A 31 4.17 12.97 9.82
N PRO A 32 3.03 13.66 9.69
CA PRO A 32 2.60 14.68 10.66
C PRO A 32 1.97 14.05 11.92
N GLN A 33 2.41 12.88 12.35
CA GLN A 33 1.79 12.04 13.37
C GLN A 33 1.52 12.79 14.69
N LEU A 34 2.52 13.49 15.22
CA LEU A 34 2.38 14.18 16.49
C LEU A 34 1.30 15.27 16.43
N PHE A 35 1.30 16.05 15.36
CA PHE A 35 0.38 17.20 15.23
C PHE A 35 -1.05 16.73 14.99
N LYS A 36 -1.28 15.75 14.11
CA LYS A 36 -2.61 15.22 13.88
C LYS A 36 -3.18 14.56 15.14
N GLN A 37 -2.36 13.83 15.89
CA GLN A 37 -2.79 13.22 17.15
C GLN A 37 -3.22 14.28 18.17
N LEU A 38 -2.46 15.36 18.32
CA LEU A 38 -2.83 16.46 19.22
C LEU A 38 -4.14 17.13 18.78
N LEU A 39 -4.35 17.34 17.50
CA LEU A 39 -5.58 17.90 16.97
C LEU A 39 -6.79 16.99 17.26
N MET A 40 -6.67 15.68 16.99
CA MET A 40 -7.73 14.71 17.25
C MET A 40 -8.07 14.62 18.75
N VAL A 41 -7.07 14.58 19.64
CA VAL A 41 -7.27 14.62 21.10
C VAL A 41 -7.93 15.92 21.55
N SER A 42 -7.68 17.02 20.83
CA SER A 42 -8.31 18.33 21.12
C SER A 42 -9.74 18.45 20.61
N GLY A 43 -10.32 17.38 20.02
CA GLY A 43 -11.72 17.34 19.59
C GLY A 43 -11.97 17.71 18.12
N PHE A 44 -10.95 17.68 17.28
CA PHE A 44 -11.13 17.76 15.82
C PHE A 44 -11.59 16.41 15.30
N ASP A 45 -12.76 16.36 14.67
CA ASP A 45 -13.33 15.12 14.14
C ASP A 45 -12.75 14.74 12.78
N ARG A 46 -12.25 15.71 12.04
CA ARG A 46 -11.67 15.51 10.71
C ARG A 46 -10.46 16.41 10.53
N TYR A 47 -9.40 15.80 10.04
CA TYR A 47 -8.14 16.47 9.74
C TYR A 47 -7.65 16.03 8.36
N PHE A 48 -7.06 16.93 7.61
CA PHE A 48 -6.21 16.59 6.48
C PHE A 48 -5.09 17.60 6.30
N GLN A 49 -4.00 17.15 5.72
CA GLN A 49 -2.87 17.99 5.36
C GLN A 49 -2.19 17.43 4.11
N ILE A 50 -1.74 18.33 3.22
CA ILE A 50 -0.79 18.00 2.17
C ILE A 50 0.59 18.35 2.71
N VAL A 51 1.41 17.35 3.01
CA VAL A 51 2.62 17.51 3.81
C VAL A 51 3.81 16.76 3.22
N LYS A 52 5.00 17.36 3.32
CA LYS A 52 6.26 16.69 3.00
C LYS A 52 6.65 15.73 4.12
N CYS A 53 7.02 14.51 3.72
CA CYS A 53 7.47 13.44 4.58
C CYS A 53 8.84 12.95 4.12
N PHE A 54 9.61 12.41 5.07
CA PHE A 54 10.98 11.98 4.87
C PHE A 54 11.20 10.62 5.52
N ARG A 55 11.72 9.65 4.76
CA ARG A 55 12.03 8.31 5.29
C ARG A 55 13.37 7.83 4.73
N ASP A 56 14.29 7.50 5.61
CA ASP A 56 15.59 6.91 5.24
C ASP A 56 15.43 5.39 5.10
N GLU A 57 14.85 4.99 3.96
CA GLU A 57 14.60 3.60 3.60
C GLU A 57 15.24 3.28 2.24
N ASP A 58 15.39 1.98 1.96
CA ASP A 58 15.85 1.51 0.66
C ASP A 58 14.92 1.97 -0.46
N LEU A 59 15.49 2.55 -1.49
CA LEU A 59 14.76 3.02 -2.65
C LEU A 59 14.20 1.84 -3.45
N ARG A 60 12.97 1.96 -3.86
CA ARG A 60 12.30 1.06 -4.81
C ARG A 60 11.76 1.88 -5.97
N ALA A 61 11.23 1.22 -7.00
CA ALA A 61 10.74 1.90 -8.20
C ALA A 61 9.73 3.03 -7.93
N ASP A 62 8.92 2.89 -6.89
CA ASP A 62 7.86 3.80 -6.47
C ASP A 62 8.13 4.57 -5.16
N ARG A 63 9.33 4.41 -4.56
CA ARG A 63 9.66 5.02 -3.28
C ARG A 63 10.77 6.04 -3.41
N GLN A 64 10.54 7.21 -2.81
CA GLN A 64 11.50 8.29 -2.70
C GLN A 64 11.75 8.63 -1.22
N PRO A 65 12.96 9.05 -0.83
CA PRO A 65 13.27 9.41 0.56
C PRO A 65 12.53 10.69 1.01
N GLU A 66 12.22 11.58 0.09
CA GLU A 66 11.35 12.74 0.27
C GLU A 66 10.14 12.60 -0.63
N PHE A 67 8.95 12.69 -0.05
CA PHE A 67 7.68 12.58 -0.78
C PHE A 67 6.59 13.43 -0.14
N THR A 68 5.52 13.65 -0.88
CA THR A 68 4.36 14.39 -0.39
C THR A 68 3.21 13.43 -0.10
N GLN A 69 2.63 13.56 1.07
CA GLN A 69 1.44 12.82 1.51
C GLN A 69 0.21 13.70 1.51
N ILE A 70 -0.93 13.15 1.09
CA ILE A 70 -2.24 13.62 1.52
C ILE A 70 -2.55 12.81 2.78
N ASP A 71 -2.34 13.42 3.93
CA ASP A 71 -2.53 12.77 5.23
C ASP A 71 -3.90 13.16 5.78
N CYS A 72 -4.68 12.16 6.18
CA CYS A 72 -6.04 12.36 6.67
C CYS A 72 -6.25 11.57 7.96
N GLU A 73 -7.06 12.14 8.87
CA GLU A 73 -7.47 11.49 10.10
C GLU A 73 -8.94 11.78 10.37
N MET A 74 -9.70 10.77 10.78
CA MET A 74 -11.13 10.91 11.09
C MET A 74 -11.48 10.18 12.38
N SER A 75 -12.31 10.81 13.23
CA SER A 75 -12.86 10.23 14.45
C SER A 75 -14.22 9.61 14.21
N PHE A 76 -14.60 8.63 15.01
CA PHE A 76 -15.93 8.01 15.05
C PHE A 76 -16.37 7.39 13.72
N VAL A 77 -15.43 6.78 13.01
CA VAL A 77 -15.63 6.14 11.70
C VAL A 77 -15.22 4.68 11.75
N ASP A 78 -15.81 3.88 10.88
CA ASP A 78 -15.41 2.50 10.63
C ASP A 78 -14.61 2.35 9.32
N GLN A 79 -14.30 1.11 8.96
CA GLN A 79 -13.53 0.81 7.77
C GLN A 79 -14.22 1.30 6.48
N ASP A 80 -15.52 1.12 6.38
CA ASP A 80 -16.28 1.48 5.18
C ASP A 80 -16.32 3.00 4.98
N ASP A 81 -16.41 3.78 6.05
CA ASP A 81 -16.34 5.25 5.99
C ASP A 81 -15.03 5.73 5.39
N ILE A 82 -13.91 5.13 5.81
CA ILE A 82 -12.58 5.42 5.26
C ILE A 82 -12.51 5.06 3.78
N LEU A 83 -12.92 3.84 3.43
CA LEU A 83 -12.87 3.35 2.05
C LEU A 83 -13.74 4.22 1.13
N ASN A 84 -14.95 4.55 1.54
CA ASN A 84 -15.87 5.40 0.76
C ASN A 84 -15.32 6.83 0.59
N THR A 85 -14.70 7.38 1.63
CA THR A 85 -14.09 8.73 1.57
C THR A 85 -12.95 8.77 0.53
N PHE A 86 -12.04 7.80 0.57
CA PHE A 86 -10.91 7.78 -0.35
C PHE A 86 -11.29 7.36 -1.77
N GLU A 87 -12.30 6.50 -1.94
CA GLU A 87 -12.89 6.21 -3.24
C GLU A 87 -13.49 7.48 -3.85
N GLY A 88 -14.27 8.22 -3.06
CA GLY A 88 -14.85 9.50 -3.48
C GLY A 88 -13.79 10.54 -3.86
N LEU A 89 -12.71 10.65 -3.07
CA LEU A 89 -11.57 11.52 -3.40
C LEU A 89 -10.93 11.13 -4.72
N THR A 90 -10.66 9.85 -4.92
CA THR A 90 -10.02 9.35 -6.15
C THR A 90 -10.89 9.64 -7.38
N LYS A 91 -12.18 9.30 -7.32
CA LYS A 91 -13.14 9.59 -8.40
C LYS A 91 -13.21 11.08 -8.72
N HIS A 92 -13.28 11.93 -7.69
CA HIS A 92 -13.29 13.38 -7.85
C HIS A 92 -12.03 13.90 -8.55
N LEU A 93 -10.85 13.43 -8.15
CA LEU A 93 -9.59 13.85 -8.76
C LEU A 93 -9.51 13.45 -10.24
N PHE A 94 -9.86 12.21 -10.57
CA PHE A 94 -9.85 11.75 -11.96
C PHE A 94 -10.87 12.50 -12.82
N LYS A 95 -12.07 12.73 -12.30
CA LYS A 95 -13.08 13.50 -13.03
C LYS A 95 -12.64 14.94 -13.25
N THR A 96 -12.09 15.59 -12.21
CA THR A 96 -11.74 17.01 -12.28
C THR A 96 -10.50 17.28 -13.13
N LEU A 97 -9.49 16.41 -13.02
CA LEU A 97 -8.18 16.64 -13.66
C LEU A 97 -8.04 16.00 -15.04
N LYS A 98 -8.79 14.93 -15.29
CA LYS A 98 -8.66 14.12 -16.52
C LYS A 98 -9.97 13.97 -17.28
N ASP A 99 -11.09 14.42 -16.73
CA ASP A 99 -12.45 14.18 -17.25
C ASP A 99 -12.77 12.69 -17.45
N ILE A 100 -12.22 11.85 -16.56
CA ILE A 100 -12.44 10.41 -16.54
C ILE A 100 -13.41 10.05 -15.42
N GLU A 101 -14.47 9.33 -15.75
CA GLU A 101 -15.38 8.74 -14.78
C GLU A 101 -14.89 7.33 -14.43
N ILE A 102 -14.61 7.10 -13.15
CA ILE A 102 -14.17 5.81 -12.63
C ILE A 102 -15.40 5.11 -12.02
N PRO A 103 -15.64 3.83 -12.36
CA PRO A 103 -16.72 3.03 -11.72
C PRO A 103 -16.44 2.80 -10.24
N ASP A 104 -17.39 2.19 -9.54
CA ASP A 104 -17.21 1.81 -8.15
C ASP A 104 -16.07 0.81 -8.00
N PHE A 105 -15.26 0.98 -6.95
CA PHE A 105 -14.13 0.11 -6.70
C PHE A 105 -14.61 -1.23 -6.14
N PRO A 106 -14.17 -2.36 -6.71
CA PRO A 106 -14.47 -3.67 -6.14
C PRO A 106 -13.84 -3.81 -4.75
N ARG A 107 -14.56 -4.46 -3.85
CA ARG A 107 -14.06 -4.81 -2.52
C ARG A 107 -13.59 -6.26 -2.56
N ILE A 108 -12.30 -6.49 -2.34
CA ILE A 108 -11.68 -7.81 -2.34
C ILE A 108 -11.12 -8.06 -0.94
N SER A 109 -11.47 -9.19 -0.33
CA SER A 109 -10.88 -9.56 0.96
C SER A 109 -9.41 -9.91 0.80
N TYR A 110 -8.60 -9.75 1.86
CA TYR A 110 -7.21 -10.18 1.84
C TYR A 110 -7.07 -11.67 1.48
N ALA A 111 -7.93 -12.51 2.05
CA ALA A 111 -7.92 -13.93 1.77
C ALA A 111 -8.18 -14.24 0.28
N ASP A 112 -9.14 -13.54 -0.32
CA ASP A 112 -9.42 -13.70 -1.76
C ASP A 112 -8.32 -13.13 -2.64
N ALA A 113 -7.74 -11.98 -2.27
CA ALA A 113 -6.61 -11.40 -2.98
C ALA A 113 -5.42 -12.37 -3.01
N MET A 114 -5.08 -12.95 -1.88
CA MET A 114 -4.01 -13.95 -1.79
C MET A 114 -4.35 -15.25 -2.51
N ARG A 115 -5.58 -15.75 -2.38
CA ARG A 115 -6.03 -16.99 -3.02
C ARG A 115 -6.09 -16.87 -4.54
N LEU A 116 -6.60 -15.76 -5.06
CA LEU A 116 -6.84 -15.58 -6.50
C LEU A 116 -5.63 -14.99 -7.25
N TYR A 117 -4.83 -14.16 -6.58
CA TYR A 117 -3.77 -13.40 -7.24
C TYR A 117 -2.38 -13.60 -6.61
N GLY A 118 -2.29 -14.20 -5.42
CA GLY A 118 -1.02 -14.35 -4.70
C GLY A 118 -0.40 -13.03 -4.25
N SER A 119 -1.18 -11.96 -4.18
CA SER A 119 -0.73 -10.61 -3.85
C SER A 119 -1.79 -9.85 -3.07
N ASP A 120 -1.35 -9.04 -2.12
CA ASP A 120 -2.19 -8.07 -1.40
C ASP A 120 -2.53 -6.82 -2.24
N LYS A 121 -1.94 -6.71 -3.43
CA LYS A 121 -2.19 -5.63 -4.41
C LYS A 121 -2.46 -6.22 -5.79
N PRO A 122 -3.59 -6.90 -5.97
CA PRO A 122 -3.90 -7.58 -7.22
C PRO A 122 -4.10 -6.58 -8.36
N ASP A 123 -3.58 -6.90 -9.53
CA ASP A 123 -3.92 -6.21 -10.77
C ASP A 123 -5.16 -6.86 -11.38
N THR A 124 -6.31 -6.23 -11.20
CA THR A 124 -7.61 -6.74 -11.67
C THR A 124 -7.94 -6.37 -13.11
N ARG A 125 -7.00 -5.79 -13.87
CA ARG A 125 -7.18 -5.49 -15.30
C ARG A 125 -7.07 -6.72 -16.18
N PHE A 126 -6.59 -7.82 -15.63
CA PHE A 126 -6.35 -9.08 -16.33
C PHE A 126 -7.08 -10.22 -15.61
N ASP A 127 -7.72 -11.10 -16.37
CA ASP A 127 -8.40 -12.30 -15.84
C ASP A 127 -7.45 -13.47 -15.56
N MET A 128 -6.20 -13.17 -15.17
CA MET A 128 -5.19 -14.18 -14.84
C MET A 128 -5.21 -14.47 -13.34
N ILE A 129 -6.16 -15.28 -12.92
CA ILE A 129 -6.31 -15.73 -11.53
C ILE A 129 -5.72 -17.13 -11.32
N PHE A 130 -5.31 -17.41 -10.09
CA PHE A 130 -4.89 -18.76 -9.70
C PHE A 130 -6.06 -19.73 -9.72
N THR A 131 -5.85 -20.87 -10.36
CA THR A 131 -6.76 -22.01 -10.31
C THR A 131 -6.11 -23.11 -9.49
N GLU A 132 -6.78 -23.61 -8.46
CA GLU A 132 -6.28 -24.72 -7.66
C GLU A 132 -6.32 -26.00 -8.49
N THR A 133 -5.17 -26.69 -8.58
CA THR A 133 -5.00 -27.89 -9.39
C THR A 133 -4.51 -29.08 -8.56
N LYS A 134 -4.51 -28.98 -7.23
CA LYS A 134 -4.01 -30.01 -6.33
C LYS A 134 -4.65 -31.38 -6.58
N GLU A 135 -5.98 -31.44 -6.72
CA GLU A 135 -6.71 -32.68 -6.97
C GLU A 135 -6.29 -33.37 -8.28
N LEU A 136 -5.93 -32.59 -9.30
CA LEU A 136 -5.47 -33.10 -10.59
C LEU A 136 -4.01 -33.57 -10.60
N THR A 137 -3.20 -33.01 -9.72
CA THR A 137 -1.75 -33.21 -9.70
C THR A 137 -1.28 -34.21 -8.65
N THR A 138 -2.08 -34.47 -7.62
CA THR A 138 -1.75 -35.44 -6.57
C THR A 138 -1.81 -36.87 -7.13
N GLY A 139 -0.82 -37.69 -6.73
CA GLY A 139 -0.75 -39.10 -7.15
C GLY A 139 -0.20 -39.35 -8.56
N GLN A 140 0.30 -38.30 -9.22
CA GLN A 140 0.90 -38.39 -10.55
C GLN A 140 2.41 -38.75 -10.54
N GLY A 141 2.96 -39.06 -9.36
CA GLY A 141 4.38 -39.48 -9.20
C GLY A 141 5.37 -38.34 -9.15
N PHE A 142 4.93 -37.10 -8.98
CA PHE A 142 5.81 -35.96 -8.77
C PHE A 142 5.74 -35.49 -7.29
N GLY A 143 6.71 -35.94 -6.51
CA GLY A 143 6.72 -35.79 -5.06
C GLY A 143 6.56 -34.35 -4.53
N VAL A 144 6.94 -33.35 -5.32
CA VAL A 144 6.73 -31.93 -4.95
C VAL A 144 5.25 -31.58 -4.90
N PHE A 145 4.47 -32.05 -5.88
CA PHE A 145 3.02 -31.80 -5.90
C PHE A 145 2.30 -32.67 -4.88
N ASP A 146 2.76 -33.93 -4.71
CA ASP A 146 2.15 -34.85 -3.77
C ASP A 146 2.27 -34.36 -2.30
N SER A 147 3.40 -33.72 -1.96
CA SER A 147 3.66 -33.18 -0.62
C SER A 147 3.18 -31.74 -0.40
N ALA A 148 2.81 -31.03 -1.46
CA ALA A 148 2.37 -29.64 -1.34
C ALA A 148 0.99 -29.54 -0.70
N GLU A 149 0.79 -28.57 0.20
CA GLU A 149 -0.50 -28.25 0.77
C GLU A 149 -1.45 -27.60 -0.27
N TYR A 150 -0.87 -26.79 -1.17
CA TYR A 150 -1.57 -26.09 -2.24
C TYR A 150 -0.78 -26.19 -3.56
N VAL A 151 -1.46 -26.42 -4.66
CA VAL A 151 -0.89 -26.38 -6.02
C VAL A 151 -1.78 -25.47 -6.87
N GLY A 152 -1.25 -24.31 -7.24
CA GLY A 152 -1.94 -23.32 -8.06
C GLY A 152 -1.34 -23.24 -9.47
N ALA A 153 -2.19 -23.03 -10.46
CA ALA A 153 -1.82 -22.78 -11.84
C ALA A 153 -2.38 -21.43 -12.32
N ILE A 154 -1.67 -20.79 -13.24
CA ILE A 154 -2.15 -19.61 -13.97
C ILE A 154 -2.26 -20.00 -15.45
N CYS A 155 -3.39 -19.67 -16.07
CA CYS A 155 -3.55 -19.78 -17.50
C CYS A 155 -3.29 -18.42 -18.16
N ALA A 156 -2.20 -18.31 -18.91
CA ALA A 156 -1.93 -17.16 -19.75
C ALA A 156 -2.39 -17.46 -21.18
N GLU A 157 -3.53 -16.89 -21.57
CA GLU A 157 -4.09 -17.10 -22.91
C GLU A 157 -3.12 -16.62 -24.01
N VAL A 158 -3.11 -17.32 -25.15
CA VAL A 158 -2.29 -16.98 -26.33
C VAL A 158 -0.75 -17.07 -26.11
N CYS A 159 -0.29 -17.48 -24.92
CA CYS A 159 1.14 -17.53 -24.59
C CYS A 159 1.82 -18.88 -24.84
N ALA A 160 1.13 -19.84 -25.47
CA ALA A 160 1.69 -21.19 -25.75
C ALA A 160 2.95 -21.18 -26.61
N THR A 161 3.19 -20.10 -27.36
CA THR A 161 4.38 -19.94 -28.23
C THR A 161 5.54 -19.21 -27.51
N TYR A 162 5.35 -18.77 -26.26
CA TYR A 162 6.39 -18.08 -25.51
C TYR A 162 7.54 -19.00 -25.18
N THR A 163 8.74 -18.47 -25.32
CA THR A 163 9.95 -19.15 -24.91
C THR A 163 10.09 -19.13 -23.38
N ARG A 164 10.84 -20.08 -22.80
CA ARG A 164 11.14 -20.12 -21.36
C ARG A 164 11.69 -18.78 -20.79
N LYS A 165 12.24 -17.92 -21.66
CA LYS A 165 12.81 -16.63 -21.26
C LYS A 165 11.75 -15.51 -21.22
N GLN A 166 10.59 -15.74 -21.83
CA GLN A 166 9.47 -14.81 -21.90
C GLN A 166 8.41 -15.12 -20.82
N VAL A 167 8.43 -16.31 -20.27
CA VAL A 167 7.65 -16.77 -19.11
C VAL A 167 8.49 -16.57 -17.86
#